data_b156b25a2b223009a72b9dcc65d28d6d
#
_entry.id   b156b25a2b223009a72b9dcc65d28d6d
#
_cell.length_a   1.000
_cell.length_b   1.000
_cell.length_c   1.000
_cell.angle_alpha   90.00
_cell.angle_beta   90.00
_cell.angle_gamma   90.00
#
_symmetry.space_group_name_H-M   'P 1'
#
loop_
_entity.id
_entity.type
_entity.pdbx_description
1 polymer ?
#
loop_
_entity_poly.entity_id
_entity_poly.type
_entity_poly.pdbx_seq_one_letter_code
_entity_poly.pdbx_strand_id
1 'polypeptide(L)'
;PNVMRDYAEPLYVEVLEAVLPQINRGLPQAAIDEAMVKIRTYEGGTLVQKNELFTDYLQNGVAVNYFDGREQCSANVRLVDYDSPLHNRFTIANQWTVDGHSVRRADMIVFVNGLPLVVVELKSPSRENTDVSEAYAQLRNYMQEIPSLFIYNAFCVMSDQAMTKAGTITAGEDRFMQWKTVDGSYEDTH
;
A
#
# COMPACT_ATOMS: atom_id res chain seq x y z
N PRO A 1 1.89 6.05 21.55
CA PRO A 1 1.65 7.48 21.46
C PRO A 1 0.42 7.70 20.60
N ASN A 2 -0.64 8.30 21.17
CA ASN A 2 -1.81 8.72 20.43
C ASN A 2 -1.42 9.94 19.57
N VAL A 3 -0.85 9.68 18.41
CA VAL A 3 -0.80 10.68 17.35
C VAL A 3 -2.25 10.78 16.85
N MET A 4 -2.84 11.97 16.91
CA MET A 4 -4.15 12.23 16.29
C MET A 4 -3.94 12.17 14.77
N ARG A 5 -4.08 10.96 14.22
CA ARG A 5 -4.01 10.70 12.78
C ARG A 5 -5.35 11.06 12.15
N ASP A 6 -5.32 11.70 11.00
CA ASP A 6 -6.50 11.79 10.14
C ASP A 6 -6.82 10.39 9.57
N TYR A 7 -7.95 9.83 9.96
CA TYR A 7 -8.38 8.51 9.51
C TYR A 7 -8.82 8.49 8.04
N ALA A 8 -9.08 9.64 7.42
CA ALA A 8 -9.34 9.73 5.99
C ALA A 8 -8.06 9.58 5.15
N GLU A 9 -6.88 9.80 5.78
CA GLU A 9 -5.58 9.64 5.13
C GLU A 9 -5.07 8.21 5.29
N PRO A 10 -5.01 7.39 4.22
CA PRO A 10 -4.53 6.02 4.29
C PRO A 10 -3.00 5.92 4.37
N LEU A 11 -2.27 6.98 3.97
CA LEU A 11 -0.82 7.03 4.00
C LEU A 11 -0.29 7.26 5.43
N TYR A 12 0.92 6.78 5.69
CA TYR A 12 1.68 7.17 6.88
C TYR A 12 2.57 8.37 6.51
N VAL A 13 1.95 9.53 6.44
CA VAL A 13 2.51 10.76 5.84
C VAL A 13 3.83 11.15 6.46
N GLU A 14 3.95 11.11 7.81
CA GLU A 14 5.18 11.53 8.50
C GLU A 14 6.39 10.64 8.13
N VAL A 15 6.14 9.35 7.86
CA VAL A 15 7.18 8.43 7.41
C VAL A 15 7.58 8.74 5.96
N LEU A 16 6.57 8.99 5.12
CA LEU A 16 6.78 9.29 3.71
C LEU A 16 7.58 10.60 3.53
N GLU A 17 7.18 11.66 4.24
CA GLU A 17 7.87 12.96 4.25
C GLU A 17 9.32 12.85 4.74
N ALA A 18 9.58 11.98 5.71
CA ALA A 18 10.91 11.76 6.25
C ALA A 18 11.82 10.95 5.31
N VAL A 19 11.26 9.98 4.58
CA VAL A 19 12.05 9.04 3.76
C VAL A 19 12.28 9.53 2.34
N LEU A 20 11.30 10.18 1.70
CA LEU A 20 11.43 10.59 0.30
C LEU A 20 12.67 11.45 0.02
N PRO A 21 13.04 12.46 0.84
CA PRO A 21 14.28 13.21 0.63
C PRO A 21 15.54 12.35 0.77
N GLN A 22 15.49 11.31 1.61
CA GLN A 22 16.65 10.44 1.85
C GLN A 22 16.94 9.50 0.68
N ILE A 23 15.91 8.97 0.03
CA ILE A 23 16.06 8.07 -1.13
C ILE A 23 16.18 8.83 -2.46
N ASN A 24 15.91 10.14 -2.45
CA ASN A 24 16.03 11.02 -3.62
C ASN A 24 17.11 12.11 -3.42
N ARG A 25 18.26 11.70 -2.92
CA ARG A 25 19.36 12.63 -2.64
C ARG A 25 19.74 13.43 -3.89
N GLY A 26 19.80 14.75 -3.74
CA GLY A 26 20.12 15.67 -4.83
C GLY A 26 18.90 16.30 -5.49
N LEU A 27 17.69 15.83 -5.21
CA LEU A 27 16.47 16.54 -5.60
C LEU A 27 16.11 17.62 -4.56
N PRO A 28 15.67 18.81 -5.00
CA PRO A 28 15.22 19.86 -4.09
C PRO A 28 13.88 19.49 -3.46
N GLN A 29 13.59 20.11 -2.31
CA GLN A 29 12.33 19.88 -1.59
C GLN A 29 11.10 20.18 -2.46
N ALA A 30 11.16 21.19 -3.32
CA ALA A 30 10.06 21.50 -4.25
C ALA A 30 9.68 20.34 -5.16
N ALA A 31 10.64 19.51 -5.60
CA ALA A 31 10.34 18.30 -6.37
C ALA A 31 9.66 17.22 -5.53
N ILE A 32 10.09 17.07 -4.27
CA ILE A 32 9.48 16.14 -3.32
C ILE A 32 8.04 16.56 -3.00
N ASP A 33 7.81 17.84 -2.74
CA ASP A 33 6.50 18.39 -2.42
C ASP A 33 5.52 18.17 -3.60
N GLU A 34 5.96 18.38 -4.82
CA GLU A 34 5.16 18.15 -6.02
C GLU A 34 4.81 16.66 -6.19
N ALA A 35 5.75 15.77 -5.91
CA ALA A 35 5.48 14.33 -5.90
C ALA A 35 4.47 13.94 -4.82
N MET A 36 4.58 14.52 -3.61
CA MET A 36 3.63 14.32 -2.52
C MET A 36 2.20 14.74 -2.90
N VAL A 37 2.05 15.86 -3.62
CA VAL A 37 0.75 16.29 -4.16
C VAL A 37 0.22 15.26 -5.13
N LYS A 38 1.03 14.81 -6.10
CA LYS A 38 0.60 13.84 -7.13
C LYS A 38 0.16 12.50 -6.57
N ILE A 39 0.90 11.95 -5.61
CA ILE A 39 0.57 10.64 -5.02
C ILE A 39 -0.65 10.70 -4.08
N ARG A 40 -1.08 11.88 -3.67
CA ARG A 40 -2.25 12.07 -2.79
C ARG A 40 -3.50 12.53 -3.55
N THR A 41 -3.35 12.94 -4.81
CA THR A 41 -4.45 13.51 -5.60
C THR A 41 -4.74 12.63 -6.81
N TYR A 42 -5.93 12.03 -6.83
CA TYR A 42 -6.43 11.22 -7.93
C TYR A 42 -7.77 11.77 -8.39
N GLU A 43 -7.78 12.45 -9.54
CA GLU A 43 -8.99 13.04 -10.12
C GLU A 43 -9.72 11.99 -10.95
N GLY A 44 -11.01 11.76 -10.64
CA GLY A 44 -11.87 10.85 -11.40
C GLY A 44 -11.38 9.40 -11.42
N GLY A 45 -11.93 8.60 -12.30
CA GLY A 45 -11.52 7.20 -12.53
C GLY A 45 -12.02 6.20 -11.49
N THR A 46 -11.92 4.94 -11.86
CA THR A 46 -12.22 3.80 -10.99
C THR A 46 -11.06 3.52 -10.04
N LEU A 47 -11.29 2.72 -8.97
CA LEU A 47 -10.23 2.25 -8.10
C LEU A 47 -9.08 1.58 -8.87
N VAL A 48 -9.41 0.76 -9.87
CA VAL A 48 -8.42 0.04 -10.69
C VAL A 48 -7.53 1.02 -11.46
N GLN A 49 -8.14 2.04 -12.10
CA GLN A 49 -7.38 3.05 -12.84
C GLN A 49 -6.45 3.87 -11.95
N LYS A 50 -6.92 4.22 -10.74
CA LYS A 50 -6.09 4.93 -9.76
C LYS A 50 -4.94 4.06 -9.25
N ASN A 51 -5.20 2.79 -9.00
CA ASN A 51 -4.18 1.83 -8.58
C ASN A 51 -3.17 1.55 -9.70
N GLU A 52 -3.60 1.49 -10.97
CA GLU A 52 -2.72 1.36 -12.12
C GLU A 52 -1.75 2.56 -12.20
N LEU A 53 -2.27 3.79 -12.06
CA LEU A 53 -1.44 5.00 -12.04
C LEU A 53 -0.46 4.98 -10.85
N PHE A 54 -0.93 4.59 -9.67
CA PHE A 54 -0.03 4.46 -8.51
C PHE A 54 1.03 3.38 -8.72
N THR A 55 0.67 2.27 -9.34
CA THR A 55 1.61 1.19 -9.68
C THR A 55 2.71 1.69 -10.63
N ASP A 56 2.35 2.52 -11.61
CA ASP A 56 3.33 3.18 -12.47
C ASP A 56 4.26 4.10 -11.66
N TYR A 57 3.71 4.92 -10.75
CA TYR A 57 4.53 5.74 -9.85
C TYR A 57 5.46 4.90 -8.96
N LEU A 58 4.98 3.76 -8.47
CA LEU A 58 5.76 2.86 -7.63
C LEU A 58 6.94 2.26 -8.39
N GLN A 59 6.73 1.86 -9.64
CA GLN A 59 7.74 1.20 -10.48
C GLN A 59 8.72 2.19 -11.13
N ASN A 60 8.19 3.29 -11.66
CA ASN A 60 8.93 4.20 -12.52
C ASN A 60 9.26 5.53 -11.84
N GLY A 61 8.73 5.79 -10.65
CA GLY A 61 8.83 7.07 -9.96
C GLY A 61 7.79 8.08 -10.44
N VAL A 62 7.68 9.18 -9.74
CA VAL A 62 6.73 10.27 -9.99
C VAL A 62 7.43 11.35 -10.80
N ALA A 63 7.07 11.48 -12.08
CA ALA A 63 7.56 12.58 -12.90
C ALA A 63 6.94 13.90 -12.43
N VAL A 64 7.76 14.87 -12.06
CA VAL A 64 7.35 16.18 -11.55
C VAL A 64 8.00 17.31 -12.30
N ASN A 65 7.30 18.45 -12.38
CA ASN A 65 7.86 19.72 -12.82
C ASN A 65 7.82 20.68 -11.64
N TYR A 66 8.94 21.35 -11.37
CA TYR A 66 9.08 22.26 -10.26
C TYR A 66 9.89 23.50 -10.67
N PHE A 67 9.79 24.56 -9.91
CA PHE A 67 10.58 25.78 -10.13
C PHE A 67 11.75 25.79 -9.14
N ASP A 68 12.99 25.93 -9.64
CA ASP A 68 14.20 25.91 -8.81
C ASP A 68 14.61 27.28 -8.27
N GLY A 69 13.81 28.31 -8.52
CA GLY A 69 14.07 29.70 -8.20
C GLY A 69 14.62 30.51 -9.41
N ARG A 70 14.91 29.84 -10.53
CA ARG A 70 15.42 30.46 -11.77
C ARG A 70 14.64 30.01 -12.99
N GLU A 71 14.41 28.72 -13.13
CA GLU A 71 13.76 28.13 -14.28
C GLU A 71 12.86 26.95 -13.90
N GLN A 72 12.03 26.51 -14.84
CA GLN A 72 11.25 25.28 -14.73
C GLN A 72 12.15 24.08 -14.95
N CYS A 73 12.19 23.20 -13.98
CA CYS A 73 12.95 21.95 -14.00
C CYS A 73 12.01 20.74 -13.98
N SER A 74 12.50 19.61 -14.45
CA SER A 74 11.81 18.32 -14.35
C SER A 74 12.66 17.33 -13.57
N ALA A 75 12.00 16.48 -12.79
CA ALA A 75 12.65 15.39 -12.06
C ALA A 75 11.74 14.17 -12.01
N ASN A 76 12.33 13.03 -11.64
CA ASN A 76 11.61 11.81 -11.33
C ASN A 76 11.88 11.42 -9.87
N VAL A 77 10.84 11.46 -9.04
CA VAL A 77 10.92 11.18 -7.60
C VAL A 77 10.60 9.71 -7.36
N ARG A 78 11.58 8.95 -6.88
CA ARG A 78 11.39 7.54 -6.51
C ARG A 78 10.61 7.43 -5.20
N LEU A 79 9.65 6.51 -5.16
CA LEU A 79 8.87 6.19 -3.95
C LEU A 79 9.52 5.06 -3.13
N VAL A 80 10.31 4.21 -3.79
CA VAL A 80 11.03 3.09 -3.21
C VAL A 80 12.44 3.05 -3.77
N ASP A 81 13.42 2.76 -2.93
CA ASP A 81 14.80 2.49 -3.34
C ASP A 81 14.96 1.00 -3.59
N TYR A 82 14.88 0.59 -4.86
CA TYR A 82 15.05 -0.80 -5.29
C TYR A 82 16.52 -1.23 -5.36
N ASP A 83 17.45 -0.26 -5.55
CA ASP A 83 18.87 -0.52 -5.65
C ASP A 83 19.48 -0.84 -4.28
N SER A 84 18.94 -0.20 -3.23
CA SER A 84 19.37 -0.37 -1.85
C SER A 84 18.17 -0.55 -0.93
N PRO A 85 17.57 -1.75 -0.87
CA PRO A 85 16.32 -1.99 -0.13
C PRO A 85 16.37 -1.60 1.35
N LEU A 86 17.55 -1.61 1.98
CA LEU A 86 17.74 -1.21 3.38
C LEU A 86 17.60 0.31 3.61
N HIS A 87 17.57 1.13 2.57
CA HIS A 87 17.24 2.55 2.68
C HIS A 87 15.75 2.81 2.84
N ASN A 88 14.92 1.80 2.54
CA ASN A 88 13.48 1.91 2.74
C ASN A 88 13.11 1.65 4.21
N ARG A 89 12.02 2.29 4.63
CA ARG A 89 11.44 2.09 5.94
C ARG A 89 10.24 1.14 5.86
N PHE A 90 10.38 -0.03 6.47
CA PHE A 90 9.29 -0.99 6.59
C PHE A 90 8.58 -0.80 7.93
N THR A 91 7.25 -0.76 7.89
CA THR A 91 6.42 -0.62 9.09
C THR A 91 5.23 -1.56 8.99
N ILE A 92 4.96 -2.30 10.05
CA ILE A 92 3.75 -3.12 10.16
C ILE A 92 2.83 -2.45 11.16
N ALA A 93 1.59 -2.20 10.74
CA ALA A 93 0.55 -1.66 11.60
C ALA A 93 -0.59 -2.66 11.76
N ASN A 94 -0.90 -3.00 13.00
CA ASN A 94 -2.07 -3.81 13.33
C ASN A 94 -3.26 -2.89 13.54
N GLN A 95 -4.45 -3.36 13.13
CA GLN A 95 -5.71 -2.67 13.40
C GLN A 95 -5.71 -1.23 12.85
N TRP A 96 -5.27 -1.04 11.60
CA TRP A 96 -5.22 0.27 10.96
C TRP A 96 -6.60 0.73 10.54
N THR A 97 -7.07 1.80 11.17
CA THR A 97 -8.38 2.38 10.89
C THR A 97 -8.32 3.33 9.70
N VAL A 98 -9.24 3.20 8.77
CA VAL A 98 -9.45 4.12 7.65
C VAL A 98 -10.91 4.54 7.63
N ASP A 99 -11.15 5.83 7.43
CA ASP A 99 -12.46 6.45 7.24
C ASP A 99 -12.67 6.76 5.76
N GLY A 100 -13.68 6.13 5.17
CA GLY A 100 -14.07 6.28 3.77
C GLY A 100 -15.57 6.41 3.63
N HIS A 101 -16.21 5.55 2.86
CA HIS A 101 -17.69 5.46 2.85
C HIS A 101 -18.23 4.92 4.18
N SER A 102 -17.41 4.17 4.90
CA SER A 102 -17.60 3.77 6.29
C SER A 102 -16.24 3.64 6.97
N VAL A 103 -16.24 3.67 8.30
CA VAL A 103 -15.02 3.44 9.10
C VAL A 103 -14.73 1.95 9.11
N ARG A 104 -13.56 1.56 8.64
CA ARG A 104 -13.08 0.17 8.65
C ARG A 104 -11.70 0.08 9.26
N ARG A 105 -11.39 -1.10 9.74
CA ARG A 105 -10.14 -1.40 10.42
C ARG A 105 -9.57 -2.70 9.85
N ALA A 106 -8.55 -2.57 9.02
CA ALA A 106 -7.82 -3.70 8.47
C ALA A 106 -7.01 -4.39 9.59
N ASP A 107 -6.92 -5.71 9.56
CA ASP A 107 -6.21 -6.47 10.59
C ASP A 107 -4.73 -6.11 10.62
N MET A 108 -4.09 -6.08 9.44
CA MET A 108 -2.69 -5.71 9.34
C MET A 108 -2.42 -5.00 8.01
N ILE A 109 -1.56 -4.00 8.04
CA ILE A 109 -1.03 -3.33 6.85
C ILE A 109 0.50 -3.32 6.91
N VAL A 110 1.13 -3.68 5.80
CA VAL A 110 2.58 -3.50 5.63
C VAL A 110 2.81 -2.23 4.81
N PHE A 111 3.51 -1.28 5.43
CA PHE A 111 3.93 -0.05 4.80
C PHE A 111 5.38 -0.15 4.35
N VAL A 112 5.64 0.37 3.15
CA VAL A 112 7.00 0.67 2.69
C VAL A 112 7.08 2.17 2.48
N ASN A 113 7.98 2.83 3.18
CA ASN A 113 8.16 4.30 3.15
C ASN A 113 6.88 5.09 3.48
N GLY A 114 5.95 4.50 4.24
CA GLY A 114 4.66 5.12 4.55
C GLY A 114 3.55 4.85 3.54
N LEU A 115 3.83 4.08 2.48
CA LEU A 115 2.86 3.63 1.48
C LEU A 115 2.25 2.29 1.93
N PRO A 116 0.91 2.14 2.05
CA PRO A 116 0.26 0.92 2.51
C PRO A 116 0.19 -0.13 1.39
N LEU A 117 1.34 -0.76 1.08
CA LEU A 117 1.47 -1.62 -0.09
C LEU A 117 0.78 -2.98 0.07
N VAL A 118 0.70 -3.51 1.30
CA VAL A 118 0.09 -4.83 1.53
C VAL A 118 -1.00 -4.71 2.58
N VAL A 119 -2.19 -5.18 2.24
CA VAL A 119 -3.32 -5.33 3.16
C VAL A 119 -3.49 -6.81 3.46
N VAL A 120 -3.47 -7.16 4.75
CA VAL A 120 -3.60 -8.53 5.23
C VAL A 120 -4.89 -8.67 6.02
N GLU A 121 -5.69 -9.66 5.66
CA GLU A 121 -6.88 -10.07 6.38
C GLU A 121 -6.65 -11.46 6.99
N LEU A 122 -6.88 -11.55 8.30
CA LEU A 122 -6.65 -12.76 9.07
C LEU A 122 -7.98 -13.36 9.53
N LYS A 123 -8.10 -14.67 9.44
CA LYS A 123 -9.23 -15.42 9.98
C LYS A 123 -8.75 -16.40 11.04
N SER A 124 -9.58 -16.59 12.07
CA SER A 124 -9.26 -17.55 13.12
C SER A 124 -9.68 -18.95 12.70
N PRO A 125 -8.81 -19.95 12.78
CA PRO A 125 -9.13 -21.34 12.44
C PRO A 125 -10.11 -21.99 13.46
N SER A 126 -10.40 -21.32 14.57
CA SER A 126 -11.24 -21.87 15.65
C SER A 126 -12.75 -21.81 15.38
N ARG A 127 -13.20 -21.26 14.26
CA ARG A 127 -14.60 -21.29 13.82
C ARG A 127 -14.79 -22.40 12.79
N GLU A 128 -15.67 -23.34 13.07
CA GLU A 128 -15.97 -24.53 12.26
C GLU A 128 -16.42 -24.30 10.80
N ASN A 129 -16.28 -23.14 10.22
CA ASN A 129 -16.55 -22.83 8.81
C ASN A 129 -15.90 -21.48 8.39
N THR A 130 -14.82 -21.02 9.04
CA THR A 130 -14.09 -19.85 8.55
C THR A 130 -13.09 -20.31 7.50
N ASP A 131 -13.44 -20.03 6.28
CA ASP A 131 -12.69 -20.33 5.08
C ASP A 131 -11.92 -19.06 4.62
N VAL A 132 -10.85 -19.26 3.91
CA VAL A 132 -10.12 -18.22 3.16
C VAL A 132 -11.05 -17.38 2.28
N SER A 133 -12.19 -17.96 1.83
CA SER A 133 -13.25 -17.25 1.10
C SER A 133 -13.89 -16.13 1.90
N GLU A 134 -14.01 -16.23 3.22
CA GLU A 134 -14.52 -15.13 4.06
C GLU A 134 -13.50 -13.97 4.12
N ALA A 135 -12.20 -14.28 4.17
CA ALA A 135 -11.16 -13.26 4.10
C ALA A 135 -11.18 -12.53 2.75
N TYR A 136 -11.37 -13.28 1.65
CA TYR A 136 -11.55 -12.68 0.34
C TYR A 136 -12.77 -11.75 0.28
N ALA A 137 -13.93 -12.21 0.75
CA ALA A 137 -15.14 -11.41 0.79
C ALA A 137 -14.92 -10.11 1.62
N GLN A 138 -14.20 -10.21 2.74
CA GLN A 138 -13.87 -9.06 3.57
C GLN A 138 -12.98 -8.05 2.84
N LEU A 139 -11.94 -8.52 2.13
CA LEU A 139 -11.10 -7.65 1.29
C LEU A 139 -11.91 -6.94 0.20
N ARG A 140 -12.86 -7.66 -0.44
CA ARG A 140 -13.76 -7.06 -1.45
C ARG A 140 -14.66 -5.98 -0.84
N ASN A 141 -15.17 -6.20 0.38
CA ASN A 141 -15.96 -5.20 1.11
C ASN A 141 -15.11 -3.96 1.43
N TYR A 142 -13.87 -4.14 1.89
CA TYR A 142 -12.96 -3.01 2.14
C TYR A 142 -12.69 -2.19 0.87
N MET A 143 -12.52 -2.83 -0.28
CA MET A 143 -12.33 -2.12 -1.56
C MET A 143 -13.51 -1.22 -1.94
N GLN A 144 -14.73 -1.56 -1.49
CA GLN A 144 -15.93 -0.75 -1.69
C GLN A 144 -16.08 0.34 -0.63
N GLU A 145 -15.76 0.04 0.62
CA GLU A 145 -16.04 0.91 1.76
C GLU A 145 -14.91 1.89 2.06
N ILE A 146 -13.66 1.48 1.84
CA ILE A 146 -12.44 2.28 2.04
C ILE A 146 -11.52 2.23 0.81
N PRO A 147 -12.02 2.58 -0.39
CA PRO A 147 -11.25 2.45 -1.63
C PRO A 147 -9.94 3.25 -1.62
N SER A 148 -9.86 4.33 -0.86
CA SER A 148 -8.65 5.15 -0.73
C SER A 148 -7.42 4.34 -0.29
N LEU A 149 -7.59 3.36 0.59
CA LEU A 149 -6.51 2.46 1.03
C LEU A 149 -5.96 1.63 -0.14
N PHE A 150 -6.84 1.15 -1.01
CA PHE A 150 -6.50 0.22 -2.09
C PHE A 150 -5.95 0.90 -3.35
N ILE A 151 -6.00 2.23 -3.43
CA ILE A 151 -5.25 2.97 -4.47
C ILE A 151 -3.76 2.63 -4.40
N TYR A 152 -3.22 2.49 -3.19
CA TYR A 152 -1.80 2.26 -2.92
C TYR A 152 -1.42 0.78 -2.79
N ASN A 153 -2.37 -0.13 -3.01
CA ASN A 153 -2.16 -1.54 -2.77
C ASN A 153 -1.35 -2.19 -3.89
N ALA A 154 -0.26 -2.86 -3.55
CA ALA A 154 0.50 -3.71 -4.47
C ALA A 154 -0.12 -5.11 -4.54
N PHE A 155 -0.47 -5.70 -3.39
CA PHE A 155 -1.21 -6.94 -3.30
C PHE A 155 -1.90 -7.10 -1.94
N CYS A 156 -2.93 -7.95 -1.90
CA CYS A 156 -3.63 -8.36 -0.70
C CYS A 156 -3.17 -9.74 -0.27
N VAL A 157 -3.21 -9.99 1.04
CA VAL A 157 -2.95 -11.29 1.64
C VAL A 157 -4.17 -11.71 2.45
N MET A 158 -4.55 -12.95 2.33
CA MET A 158 -5.57 -13.58 3.16
C MET A 158 -5.01 -14.85 3.80
N SER A 159 -5.27 -15.03 5.10
CA SER A 159 -4.75 -16.17 5.85
C SER A 159 -5.74 -16.62 6.92
N ASP A 160 -5.83 -17.95 7.10
CA ASP A 160 -6.56 -18.60 8.18
C ASP A 160 -5.62 -19.37 9.13
N GLN A 161 -4.33 -19.08 9.10
CA GLN A 161 -3.21 -19.75 9.78
C GLN A 161 -2.76 -21.06 9.11
N ALA A 162 -3.65 -21.84 8.52
CA ALA A 162 -3.30 -23.05 7.79
C ALA A 162 -2.92 -22.75 6.32
N MET A 163 -3.57 -21.77 5.74
CA MET A 163 -3.36 -21.40 4.35
C MET A 163 -3.20 -19.88 4.21
N THR A 164 -2.16 -19.47 3.49
CA THR A 164 -1.93 -18.07 3.14
C THR A 164 -1.92 -17.92 1.63
N LYS A 165 -2.74 -17.00 1.12
CA LYS A 165 -2.82 -16.68 -0.30
C LYS A 165 -2.63 -15.20 -0.55
N ALA A 166 -2.05 -14.85 -1.69
CA ALA A 166 -1.84 -13.47 -2.11
C ALA A 166 -2.40 -13.23 -3.51
N GLY A 167 -2.93 -12.03 -3.73
CA GLY A 167 -3.49 -11.61 -5.01
C GLY A 167 -3.64 -10.10 -5.10
N THR A 168 -3.83 -9.59 -6.32
CA THR A 168 -4.05 -8.16 -6.57
C THR A 168 -5.51 -7.76 -6.35
N ILE A 169 -5.79 -6.46 -6.31
CA ILE A 169 -7.15 -5.93 -6.17
C ILE A 169 -8.09 -6.34 -7.30
N THR A 170 -7.55 -6.73 -8.46
CA THR A 170 -8.32 -7.19 -9.64
C THR A 170 -8.47 -8.70 -9.71
N ALA A 171 -7.75 -9.45 -8.85
CA ALA A 171 -7.79 -10.91 -8.86
C ALA A 171 -9.15 -11.42 -8.33
N GLY A 172 -9.75 -12.37 -9.04
CA GLY A 172 -10.81 -13.22 -8.48
C GLY A 172 -10.21 -14.14 -7.40
N GLU A 173 -11.05 -14.73 -6.56
CA GLU A 173 -10.62 -15.61 -5.49
C GLU A 173 -9.78 -16.80 -6.00
N ASP A 174 -10.16 -17.35 -7.16
CA ASP A 174 -9.48 -18.43 -7.87
C ASP A 174 -8.06 -18.06 -8.33
N ARG A 175 -7.75 -16.79 -8.38
CA ARG A 175 -6.44 -16.24 -8.78
C ARG A 175 -5.56 -15.81 -7.61
N PHE A 176 -6.05 -15.90 -6.40
CA PHE A 176 -5.21 -15.76 -5.22
C PHE A 176 -4.33 -17.01 -5.09
N MET A 177 -3.04 -16.82 -5.25
CA MET A 177 -2.06 -17.90 -5.24
C MET A 177 -1.59 -18.17 -3.83
N GLN A 178 -1.46 -19.47 -3.49
CA GLN A 178 -0.91 -19.87 -2.21
C GLN A 178 0.54 -19.41 -2.08
N TRP A 179 0.86 -18.86 -0.92
CA TRP A 179 2.22 -18.45 -0.59
C TRP A 179 3.14 -19.66 -0.56
N LYS A 180 4.32 -19.51 -1.14
CA LYS A 180 5.34 -20.56 -1.18
C LYS A 180 6.63 -20.06 -0.58
N THR A 181 7.40 -20.98 0.00
CA THR A 181 8.77 -20.73 0.44
C THR A 181 9.70 -20.47 -0.73
N VAL A 182 10.93 -20.05 -0.45
CA VAL A 182 11.94 -19.72 -1.48
C VAL A 182 12.29 -20.95 -2.33
N ASP A 183 12.22 -22.17 -1.78
CA ASP A 183 12.43 -23.43 -2.49
C ASP A 183 11.20 -23.92 -3.28
N GLY A 184 10.09 -23.18 -3.20
CA GLY A 184 8.84 -23.48 -3.89
C GLY A 184 7.93 -24.49 -3.20
N SER A 185 8.27 -24.94 -1.99
CA SER A 185 7.37 -25.73 -1.16
C SER A 185 6.27 -24.86 -0.57
N TYR A 186 5.18 -25.47 -0.09
CA TYR A 186 4.18 -24.76 0.69
C TYR A 186 4.66 -24.66 2.14
N GLU A 187 4.57 -23.47 2.74
CA GLU A 187 4.80 -23.36 4.18
C GLU A 187 3.71 -24.13 4.92
N ASP A 188 4.14 -25.11 5.73
CA ASP A 188 3.33 -25.59 6.83
C ASP A 188 3.42 -24.52 7.94
N THR A 189 2.35 -23.75 8.07
CA THR A 189 2.21 -22.71 9.11
C THR A 189 1.76 -23.35 10.43
N HIS A 190 2.48 -24.35 10.92
CA HIS A 190 2.26 -24.96 12.23
C HIS A 190 3.07 -24.25 13.32
#